data_cef0ef31e5dcaad321e8a05f52273f6c
#
_entry.id   cef0ef31e5dcaad321e8a05f52273f6c
#
_cell.length_a   1.000
_cell.length_b   1.000
_cell.length_c   1.000
_cell.angle_alpha   90.00
_cell.angle_beta   90.00
_cell.angle_gamma   90.00
#
_symmetry.space_group_name_H-M   'P 1'
#
loop_
_entity.id
_entity.type
_entity.pdbx_description
1 polymer ?
#
loop_
_entity_poly.entity_id
_entity_poly.type
_entity_poly.pdbx_seq_one_letter_code
_entity_poly.pdbx_strand_id
1 'polypeptide(L)'
;MHRLAALTAIATLCLSSHANATVDLSAYTDANGYLDVQALTCAQLANTYQEDADMLATWYSGWYNGLAKKHYAHVARVKSGEHQLIVYCKTHPELKIIQAIDILLKSEK
;
A
#
# COMPACT_ATOMS: atom_id res chain seq x y z
N MET A 1 -38.88 -29.07 42.64
CA MET A 1 -37.59 -28.35 42.72
C MET A 1 -36.94 -28.38 41.36
N HIS A 2 -37.14 -27.33 40.61
CA HIS A 2 -36.56 -27.24 39.29
C HIS A 2 -35.40 -26.30 39.36
N ARG A 3 -34.22 -26.80 39.07
CA ARG A 3 -33.03 -26.00 38.91
C ARG A 3 -32.92 -25.65 37.42
N LEU A 4 -33.29 -24.49 37.11
CA LEU A 4 -32.99 -23.93 35.79
C LEU A 4 -31.51 -23.54 35.78
N ALA A 5 -30.71 -24.38 35.17
CA ALA A 5 -29.37 -24.00 34.80
C ALA A 5 -29.47 -23.01 33.66
N ALA A 6 -29.35 -21.76 33.94
CA ALA A 6 -29.20 -20.73 32.91
C ALA A 6 -27.82 -20.91 32.31
N LEU A 7 -27.77 -21.58 31.20
CA LEU A 7 -26.60 -21.57 30.30
C LEU A 7 -26.56 -20.19 29.68
N THR A 8 -25.87 -19.30 30.29
CA THR A 8 -25.46 -18.07 29.68
C THR A 8 -24.40 -18.44 28.63
N ALA A 9 -24.87 -18.59 27.41
CA ALA A 9 -23.94 -18.63 26.26
C ALA A 9 -23.31 -17.25 26.18
N ILE A 10 -22.08 -17.12 26.69
CA ILE A 10 -21.25 -15.96 26.43
C ILE A 10 -20.86 -16.06 24.97
N ALA A 11 -21.61 -15.34 24.12
CA ALA A 11 -21.17 -15.10 22.77
C ALA A 11 -19.94 -14.23 22.87
N THR A 12 -18.77 -14.83 22.82
CA THR A 12 -17.53 -14.11 22.63
C THR A 12 -17.59 -13.56 21.21
N LEU A 13 -18.02 -12.32 21.09
CA LEU A 13 -17.81 -11.55 19.89
C LEU A 13 -16.30 -11.39 19.78
N CYS A 14 -15.67 -12.27 19.01
CA CYS A 14 -14.38 -12.00 18.46
C CYS A 14 -14.55 -10.82 17.52
N LEU A 15 -14.36 -9.62 18.05
CA LEU A 15 -14.03 -8.48 17.23
C LEU A 15 -12.68 -8.79 16.60
N SER A 16 -12.73 -9.49 15.45
CA SER A 16 -11.58 -9.53 14.59
C SER A 16 -11.38 -8.09 14.13
N SER A 17 -10.51 -7.35 14.82
CA SER A 17 -9.93 -6.16 14.28
C SER A 17 -9.29 -6.62 12.97
N HIS A 18 -9.85 -6.18 11.84
CA HIS A 18 -9.20 -6.36 10.55
C HIS A 18 -7.97 -5.45 10.50
N ALA A 19 -6.96 -5.80 11.30
CA ALA A 19 -5.62 -5.39 10.95
C ALA A 19 -5.31 -6.13 9.67
N ASN A 20 -5.35 -5.44 8.54
CA ASN A 20 -4.89 -6.01 7.28
C ASN A 20 -3.50 -6.57 7.51
N ALA A 21 -3.36 -7.89 7.45
CA ALA A 21 -2.06 -8.52 7.56
C ALA A 21 -1.16 -7.94 6.47
N THR A 22 0.07 -7.58 6.83
CA THR A 22 1.06 -7.11 5.88
C THR A 22 1.33 -8.21 4.87
N VAL A 23 1.26 -7.87 3.60
CA VAL A 23 1.37 -8.80 2.49
C VAL A 23 2.69 -8.55 1.77
N ASP A 24 3.47 -9.62 1.58
CA ASP A 24 4.69 -9.56 0.79
C ASP A 24 4.34 -9.21 -0.67
N LEU A 25 5.15 -8.35 -1.27
CA LEU A 25 4.91 -7.88 -2.64
C LEU A 25 4.90 -9.01 -3.66
N SER A 26 5.63 -10.10 -3.40
CA SER A 26 5.62 -11.29 -4.24
C SER A 26 4.25 -11.93 -4.40
N ALA A 27 3.31 -11.68 -3.47
CA ALA A 27 1.94 -12.15 -3.57
C ALA A 27 1.17 -11.54 -4.75
N TYR A 28 1.63 -10.42 -5.27
CA TYR A 28 0.99 -9.71 -6.39
C TYR A 28 1.68 -9.95 -7.73
N THR A 29 2.71 -10.79 -7.75
CA THR A 29 3.43 -11.13 -8.96
C THR A 29 2.68 -12.18 -9.77
N ASP A 30 2.97 -12.22 -11.07
CA ASP A 30 2.55 -13.33 -11.93
C ASP A 30 3.39 -14.59 -11.65
N ALA A 31 3.12 -15.68 -12.40
CA ALA A 31 3.81 -16.95 -12.22
C ALA A 31 5.32 -16.87 -12.48
N ASN A 32 5.78 -15.85 -13.18
CA ASN A 32 7.18 -15.63 -13.51
C ASN A 32 7.87 -14.60 -12.60
N GLY A 33 7.16 -14.10 -11.58
CA GLY A 33 7.71 -13.14 -10.61
C GLY A 33 7.64 -11.68 -11.03
N TYR A 34 6.87 -11.35 -12.07
CA TYR A 34 6.71 -9.98 -12.53
C TYR A 34 5.51 -9.29 -11.91
N LEU A 35 5.70 -8.02 -11.56
CA LEU A 35 4.62 -7.12 -11.16
C LEU A 35 4.21 -6.25 -12.34
N ASP A 36 2.89 -6.10 -12.52
CA ASP A 36 2.39 -5.06 -13.39
C ASP A 36 2.30 -3.74 -12.60
N VAL A 37 3.34 -2.94 -12.69
CA VAL A 37 3.44 -1.67 -11.94
C VAL A 37 2.43 -0.62 -12.39
N GLN A 38 1.82 -0.77 -13.56
CA GLN A 38 0.74 0.11 -14.00
C GLN A 38 -0.61 -0.29 -13.41
N ALA A 39 -0.76 -1.52 -12.95
CA ALA A 39 -2.00 -2.04 -12.40
C ALA A 39 -2.03 -2.05 -10.87
N LEU A 40 -0.88 -1.94 -10.20
CA LEU A 40 -0.81 -1.96 -8.74
C LEU A 40 -1.68 -0.86 -8.13
N THR A 41 -2.40 -1.23 -7.06
CA THR A 41 -3.30 -0.32 -6.35
C THR A 41 -2.65 0.30 -5.13
N CYS A 42 -3.22 1.41 -4.70
CA CYS A 42 -2.87 2.06 -3.43
C CYS A 42 -3.03 1.10 -2.25
N ALA A 43 -4.08 0.27 -2.23
CA ALA A 43 -4.27 -0.74 -1.19
C ALA A 43 -3.09 -1.71 -1.11
N GLN A 44 -2.57 -2.14 -2.25
CA GLN A 44 -1.43 -3.04 -2.31
C GLN A 44 -0.15 -2.38 -1.79
N LEU A 45 0.10 -1.13 -2.14
CA LEU A 45 1.23 -0.36 -1.60
C LEU A 45 1.11 -0.15 -0.09
N ALA A 46 -0.07 0.24 0.38
CA ALA A 46 -0.30 0.54 1.79
C ALA A 46 -0.20 -0.70 2.69
N ASN A 47 -0.44 -1.89 2.15
CA ASN A 47 -0.47 -3.15 2.90
C ASN A 47 0.78 -4.01 2.74
N THR A 48 1.77 -3.56 2.00
CA THR A 48 3.03 -4.30 1.86
C THR A 48 4.05 -3.92 2.94
N TYR A 49 5.13 -4.68 3.04
CA TYR A 49 6.22 -4.36 3.95
C TYR A 49 6.92 -3.07 3.55
N GLN A 50 7.49 -2.37 4.53
CA GLN A 50 8.18 -1.09 4.28
C GLN A 50 9.32 -1.26 3.26
N GLU A 51 10.08 -2.35 3.32
CA GLU A 51 11.14 -2.62 2.34
C GLU A 51 10.61 -2.74 0.92
N ASP A 52 9.47 -3.40 0.75
CA ASP A 52 8.82 -3.56 -0.55
C ASP A 52 8.24 -2.22 -1.03
N ALA A 53 7.69 -1.43 -0.12
CA ALA A 53 7.23 -0.08 -0.44
C ALA A 53 8.39 0.83 -0.87
N ASP A 54 9.54 0.74 -0.20
CA ASP A 54 10.75 1.47 -0.56
C ASP A 54 11.22 1.10 -1.98
N MET A 55 11.21 -0.19 -2.29
CA MET A 55 11.57 -0.70 -3.61
C MET A 55 10.63 -0.16 -4.68
N LEU A 56 9.32 -0.22 -4.45
CA LEU A 56 8.31 0.29 -5.39
C LEU A 56 8.46 1.80 -5.60
N ALA A 57 8.60 2.57 -4.54
CA ALA A 57 8.76 4.01 -4.63
C ALA A 57 10.02 4.39 -5.42
N THR A 58 11.12 3.69 -5.19
CA THR A 58 12.37 3.86 -5.94
C THR A 58 12.17 3.51 -7.41
N TRP A 59 11.46 2.41 -7.69
CA TRP A 59 11.18 1.97 -9.05
C TRP A 59 10.35 3.02 -9.79
N TYR A 60 9.25 3.51 -9.21
CA TYR A 60 8.41 4.55 -9.82
C TYR A 60 9.18 5.86 -10.01
N SER A 61 9.97 6.26 -9.03
CA SER A 61 10.81 7.46 -9.12
C SER A 61 11.78 7.37 -10.31
N GLY A 62 12.45 6.23 -10.46
CA GLY A 62 13.35 5.99 -11.58
C GLY A 62 12.64 5.97 -12.92
N TRP A 63 11.45 5.39 -12.98
CA TRP A 63 10.65 5.35 -14.20
C TRP A 63 10.22 6.76 -14.65
N TYR A 64 9.63 7.55 -13.77
CA TYR A 64 9.19 8.91 -14.09
C TYR A 64 10.37 9.82 -14.44
N ASN A 65 11.47 9.72 -13.70
CA ASN A 65 12.68 10.50 -14.01
C ASN A 65 13.30 10.05 -15.34
N GLY A 66 13.29 8.76 -15.64
CA GLY A 66 13.74 8.21 -16.91
C GLY A 66 12.94 8.73 -18.10
N LEU A 67 11.61 8.76 -17.98
CA LEU A 67 10.72 9.33 -18.99
C LEU A 67 11.00 10.82 -19.23
N ALA A 68 11.32 11.55 -18.18
CA ALA A 68 11.69 12.98 -18.23
C ALA A 68 13.17 13.18 -18.60
N LYS A 69 13.93 12.12 -18.85
CA LYS A 69 15.38 12.13 -19.15
C LYS A 69 16.22 12.81 -18.07
N LYS A 70 15.77 12.68 -16.83
CA LYS A 70 16.52 13.18 -15.65
C LYS A 70 17.32 12.04 -15.05
N HIS A 71 18.59 12.28 -14.72
CA HIS A 71 19.49 11.26 -14.17
C HIS A 71 20.05 11.62 -12.79
N TYR A 72 19.52 12.69 -12.16
CA TYR A 72 19.84 13.06 -10.78
C TYR A 72 18.68 12.72 -9.87
N ALA A 73 18.99 12.14 -8.71
CA ALA A 73 18.00 11.90 -7.68
C ALA A 73 18.20 12.83 -6.50
N HIS A 74 17.16 13.56 -6.13
CA HIS A 74 17.17 14.35 -4.90
C HIS A 74 16.71 13.47 -3.75
N VAL A 75 17.64 12.95 -2.97
CA VAL A 75 17.37 11.88 -1.97
C VAL A 75 16.29 12.28 -0.98
N ALA A 76 16.37 13.49 -0.40
CA ALA A 76 15.36 13.94 0.56
C ALA A 76 13.96 14.04 -0.06
N ARG A 77 13.88 14.45 -1.32
CA ARG A 77 12.61 14.57 -2.03
C ARG A 77 12.01 13.19 -2.37
N VAL A 78 12.85 12.22 -2.73
CA VAL A 78 12.40 10.85 -3.00
C VAL A 78 11.81 10.24 -1.72
N LYS A 79 12.48 10.38 -0.60
CA LYS A 79 11.99 9.88 0.70
C LYS A 79 10.70 10.57 1.14
N SER A 80 10.64 11.88 1.01
CA SER A 80 9.43 12.67 1.33
C SER A 80 8.26 12.30 0.42
N GLY A 81 8.52 12.14 -0.87
CA GLY A 81 7.51 11.74 -1.85
C GLY A 81 6.96 10.34 -1.58
N GLU A 82 7.81 9.40 -1.22
CA GLU A 82 7.39 8.06 -0.81
C GLU A 82 6.43 8.11 0.39
N HIS A 83 6.82 8.87 1.43
CA HIS A 83 5.98 9.03 2.62
C HIS A 83 4.61 9.61 2.27
N GLN A 84 4.59 10.68 1.48
CA GLN A 84 3.35 11.31 1.02
C GLN A 84 2.49 10.34 0.22
N LEU A 85 3.09 9.55 -0.65
CA LEU A 85 2.39 8.56 -1.47
C LEU A 85 1.74 7.48 -0.59
N ILE A 86 2.46 6.94 0.37
CA ILE A 86 1.95 5.91 1.28
C ILE A 86 0.78 6.46 2.11
N VAL A 87 0.93 7.64 2.68
CA VAL A 87 -0.14 8.30 3.46
C VAL A 87 -1.38 8.53 2.60
N TYR A 88 -1.19 9.02 1.38
CA TYR A 88 -2.28 9.24 0.44
C TYR A 88 -2.97 7.93 0.04
N CYS A 89 -2.19 6.89 -0.23
CA CYS A 89 -2.72 5.58 -0.59
C CYS A 89 -3.54 4.92 0.52
N LYS A 90 -3.21 5.16 1.78
CA LYS A 90 -3.97 4.64 2.93
C LYS A 90 -5.41 5.15 2.95
N THR A 91 -5.66 6.34 2.46
CA THR A 91 -7.00 6.96 2.40
C THR A 91 -7.66 6.85 1.02
N HIS A 92 -6.95 6.34 0.02
CA HIS A 92 -7.45 6.17 -1.34
C HIS A 92 -7.09 4.77 -1.89
N PRO A 93 -7.51 3.70 -1.19
CA PRO A 93 -7.07 2.34 -1.51
C PRO A 93 -7.51 1.85 -2.90
N GLU A 94 -8.57 2.42 -3.45
CA GLU A 94 -9.14 2.05 -4.76
C GLU A 94 -8.36 2.59 -5.95
N LEU A 95 -7.53 3.62 -5.74
CA LEU A 95 -6.73 4.20 -6.82
C LEU A 95 -5.59 3.28 -7.21
N LYS A 96 -5.19 3.36 -8.48
CA LYS A 96 -3.90 2.84 -8.91
C LYS A 96 -2.78 3.73 -8.37
N ILE A 97 -1.64 3.14 -8.07
CA ILE A 97 -0.48 3.90 -7.57
C ILE A 97 -0.11 5.02 -8.55
N ILE A 98 -0.11 4.74 -9.85
CA ILE A 98 0.20 5.75 -10.88
C ILE A 98 -0.78 6.92 -10.87
N GLN A 99 -2.06 6.67 -10.57
CA GLN A 99 -3.06 7.74 -10.42
C GLN A 99 -2.76 8.61 -9.20
N ALA A 100 -2.41 7.99 -8.08
CA ALA A 100 -2.04 8.70 -6.86
C ALA A 100 -0.78 9.55 -7.06
N ILE A 101 0.24 9.01 -7.73
CA ILE A 101 1.47 9.75 -8.06
C ILE A 101 1.13 10.97 -8.93
N ASP A 102 0.31 10.80 -9.95
CA ASP A 102 -0.08 11.88 -10.85
C ASP A 102 -0.79 13.01 -10.09
N ILE A 103 -1.71 12.67 -9.20
CA ILE A 103 -2.41 13.65 -8.36
C ILE A 103 -1.42 14.40 -7.47
N LEU A 104 -0.49 13.71 -6.81
CA LEU A 104 0.50 14.33 -5.92
C LEU A 104 1.48 15.22 -6.69
N LEU A 105 1.92 14.80 -7.86
CA LEU A 105 2.81 15.61 -8.70
C LEU A 105 2.14 16.90 -9.17
N LYS A 106 0.85 16.86 -9.48
CA LYS A 106 0.08 18.06 -9.88
C LYS A 106 -0.12 19.02 -8.72
N SER A 107 -0.24 18.54 -7.49
CA SER A 107 -0.43 19.39 -6.31
C SER A 107 0.82 20.15 -5.89
N GLU A 108 2.00 19.77 -6.38
CA GLU A 108 3.29 20.42 -6.08
C GLU A 108 3.56 21.67 -6.95
N LYS A 109 2.67 21.98 -7.85
CA LYS A 109 2.82 23.17 -8.73
C LYS A 109 2.19 24.40 -8.13
#